data_d706fe58bf212184ccc9d5850a04e647
#
_entry.id   d706fe58bf212184ccc9d5850a04e647
#
_cell.length_a   1.000
_cell.length_b   1.000
_cell.length_c   1.000
_cell.angle_alpha   90.00
_cell.angle_beta   90.00
_cell.angle_gamma   90.00
#
_symmetry.space_group_name_H-M   'P 1'
#
loop_
_entity.id
_entity.type
_entity.pdbx_description
1 polymer ?
#
loop_
_entity_poly.entity_id
_entity_poly.type
_entity_poly.pdbx_seq_one_letter_code
_entity_poly.pdbx_strand_id
1 'polypeptide(L)'
;MRPKIRSAAGSSSKIDQNSSVVPTGMATNLVLGLRDLWVDHIVYTRNYIISFVAGLPDSNVVAQRLLKNQEDIGNAIKPFYGEPAGTKLTGLLKDHILGAVAILKAAKAGNSTGAASAEKKWYENADQIATFLASANPNWPIQDLKTMLHNHLALTKSEAVARLTGNYTGDIAAFDKIHRQAMMMSDELADGIIKQFPDKFSTSSGTISSSNGTHSMSTKAG
;
A
#
# COMPACT_ATOMS: atom_id res chain seq x y z
N MET A 1 15.03 -71.36 -12.60
CA MET A 1 15.02 -70.20 -13.53
C MET A 1 14.68 -68.92 -12.72
N ARG A 2 15.64 -68.04 -12.57
CA ARG A 2 15.42 -66.73 -11.91
C ARG A 2 15.26 -65.64 -12.99
N PRO A 3 14.28 -64.73 -12.94
CA PRO A 3 14.18 -63.64 -13.86
C PRO A 3 15.16 -62.53 -13.54
N LYS A 4 15.82 -61.98 -14.54
CA LYS A 4 16.73 -60.84 -14.49
C LYS A 4 15.92 -59.56 -14.26
N ILE A 5 16.27 -58.80 -13.23
CA ILE A 5 15.82 -57.44 -13.02
C ILE A 5 16.58 -56.49 -13.92
N ARG A 6 15.92 -55.79 -14.82
CA ARG A 6 16.46 -54.70 -15.62
C ARG A 6 16.53 -53.45 -14.74
N SER A 7 17.73 -52.90 -14.65
CA SER A 7 18.02 -51.56 -14.09
C SER A 7 17.40 -50.52 -15.01
N ALA A 8 16.49 -49.70 -14.50
CA ALA A 8 16.01 -48.52 -15.19
C ALA A 8 16.92 -47.33 -14.82
N ALA A 9 17.52 -46.72 -15.86
CA ALA A 9 18.33 -45.54 -15.73
C ALA A 9 17.52 -44.36 -15.25
N GLY A 10 18.02 -43.68 -14.21
CA GLY A 10 17.41 -42.52 -13.61
C GLY A 10 17.38 -41.33 -14.57
N SER A 11 16.18 -40.87 -14.87
CA SER A 11 15.96 -39.57 -15.48
C SER A 11 16.19 -38.49 -14.41
N SER A 12 17.28 -37.76 -14.52
CA SER A 12 17.57 -36.60 -13.70
C SER A 12 16.65 -35.46 -14.14
N SER A 13 15.51 -35.29 -13.50
CA SER A 13 14.68 -34.11 -13.69
C SER A 13 15.43 -32.89 -13.16
N LYS A 14 15.77 -31.96 -14.06
CA LYS A 14 16.23 -30.63 -13.71
C LYS A 14 15.10 -29.99 -12.88
N ILE A 15 15.35 -29.79 -11.61
CA ILE A 15 14.53 -28.93 -10.76
C ILE A 15 14.77 -27.53 -11.30
N ASP A 16 13.78 -26.96 -11.99
CA ASP A 16 13.71 -25.55 -12.29
C ASP A 16 13.72 -24.79 -10.97
N GLN A 17 14.86 -24.22 -10.64
CA GLN A 17 14.99 -23.29 -9.52
C GLN A 17 14.29 -21.99 -9.92
N ASN A 18 12.95 -21.99 -9.86
CA ASN A 18 12.20 -20.77 -9.75
C ASN A 18 12.47 -20.24 -8.34
N SER A 19 13.55 -19.48 -8.21
CA SER A 19 13.90 -18.78 -6.98
C SER A 19 12.78 -17.78 -6.69
N SER A 20 11.80 -18.20 -5.89
CA SER A 20 10.95 -17.26 -5.17
C SER A 20 11.89 -16.44 -4.29
N VAL A 21 12.20 -15.22 -4.73
CA VAL A 21 12.99 -14.27 -3.95
C VAL A 21 12.21 -14.02 -2.66
N VAL A 22 12.67 -14.62 -1.57
CA VAL A 22 12.13 -14.32 -0.23
C VAL A 22 12.47 -12.84 0.02
N PRO A 23 11.46 -11.96 0.24
CA PRO A 23 11.73 -10.56 0.48
C PRO A 23 12.73 -10.41 1.63
N THR A 24 13.74 -9.55 1.44
CA THR A 24 14.67 -9.21 2.51
C THR A 24 13.92 -8.52 3.65
N GLY A 25 14.47 -8.51 4.86
CA GLY A 25 13.84 -7.86 6.01
C GLY A 25 13.40 -6.41 5.72
N MET A 26 14.15 -5.66 4.90
CA MET A 26 13.79 -4.28 4.51
C MET A 26 12.58 -4.22 3.56
N ALA A 27 12.47 -5.12 2.58
CA ALA A 27 11.31 -5.20 1.71
C ALA A 27 10.04 -5.60 2.49
N THR A 28 10.18 -6.58 3.40
CA THR A 28 9.10 -6.97 4.31
C THR A 28 8.64 -5.81 5.19
N ASN A 29 9.59 -5.03 5.75
CA ASN A 29 9.26 -3.87 6.57
C ASN A 29 8.52 -2.78 5.77
N LEU A 30 8.90 -2.55 4.50
CA LEU A 30 8.15 -1.62 3.64
C LEU A 30 6.71 -2.09 3.41
N VAL A 31 6.52 -3.37 3.05
CA VAL A 31 5.18 -3.94 2.81
C VAL A 31 4.32 -3.82 4.06
N LEU A 32 4.83 -4.24 5.23
CA LEU A 32 4.09 -4.16 6.48
C LEU A 32 3.80 -2.72 6.89
N GLY A 33 4.77 -1.82 6.79
CA GLY A 33 4.58 -0.41 7.13
C GLY A 33 3.56 0.29 6.23
N LEU A 34 3.55 0.02 4.93
CA LEU A 34 2.52 0.54 4.03
C LEU A 34 1.15 -0.06 4.34
N ARG A 35 1.05 -1.37 4.60
CA ARG A 35 -0.21 -1.99 5.00
C ARG A 35 -0.79 -1.38 6.26
N ASP A 36 0.02 -1.11 7.28
CA ASP A 36 -0.42 -0.44 8.52
C ASP A 36 -0.98 0.96 8.23
N LEU A 37 -0.32 1.73 7.37
CA LEU A 37 -0.78 3.06 6.97
C LEU A 37 -2.10 3.02 6.20
N TRP A 38 -2.29 2.01 5.32
CA TRP A 38 -3.53 1.84 4.58
C TRP A 38 -4.66 1.29 5.45
N VAL A 39 -4.37 0.44 6.43
CA VAL A 39 -5.35 0.03 7.46
C VAL A 39 -5.81 1.24 8.26
N ASP A 40 -4.89 2.07 8.74
CA ASP A 40 -5.21 3.32 9.42
C ASP A 40 -6.11 4.22 8.56
N HIS A 41 -5.78 4.36 7.27
CA HIS A 41 -6.56 5.16 6.33
C HIS A 41 -8.02 4.71 6.26
N ILE A 42 -8.28 3.44 6.02
CA ILE A 42 -9.66 2.94 5.87
C ILE A 42 -10.40 2.89 7.19
N VAL A 43 -9.72 2.57 8.31
CA VAL A 43 -10.32 2.51 9.64
C VAL A 43 -10.74 3.91 10.12
N TYR A 44 -9.85 4.91 9.98
CA TYR A 44 -10.21 6.28 10.36
C TYR A 44 -11.20 6.93 9.39
N THR A 45 -11.22 6.54 8.11
CA THR A 45 -12.29 6.92 7.17
C THR A 45 -13.64 6.37 7.63
N ARG A 46 -13.71 5.07 7.96
CA ARG A 46 -14.91 4.46 8.52
C ARG A 46 -15.36 5.12 9.81
N ASN A 47 -14.43 5.33 10.75
CA ASN A 47 -14.75 5.99 12.02
C ASN A 47 -15.31 7.40 11.80
N TYR A 48 -14.74 8.15 10.84
CA TYR A 48 -15.26 9.47 10.49
C TYR A 48 -16.67 9.39 9.90
N ILE A 49 -16.93 8.47 8.98
CA ILE A 49 -18.29 8.26 8.42
C ILE A 49 -19.29 7.97 9.55
N ILE A 50 -18.94 7.06 10.46
CA ILE A 50 -19.80 6.68 11.58
C ILE A 50 -20.08 7.88 12.50
N SER A 51 -19.03 8.55 12.97
CA SER A 51 -19.14 9.67 13.90
C SER A 51 -19.90 10.85 13.29
N PHE A 52 -19.60 11.18 12.02
CA PHE A 52 -20.25 12.28 11.32
C PHE A 52 -21.73 12.00 11.04
N VAL A 53 -22.07 10.80 10.56
CA VAL A 53 -23.46 10.43 10.26
C VAL A 53 -24.30 10.40 11.53
N ALA A 54 -23.76 9.83 12.61
CA ALA A 54 -24.42 9.75 13.90
C ALA A 54 -24.41 11.08 14.68
N GLY A 55 -23.67 12.09 14.24
CA GLY A 55 -23.57 13.38 14.94
C GLY A 55 -22.79 13.30 16.25
N LEU A 56 -21.82 12.38 16.35
CA LEU A 56 -21.01 12.21 17.55
C LEU A 56 -20.03 13.38 17.73
N PRO A 57 -19.68 13.73 18.98
CA PRO A 57 -18.83 14.88 19.28
C PRO A 57 -17.38 14.71 18.88
N ASP A 58 -16.94 13.48 18.63
CA ASP A 58 -15.56 13.12 18.25
C ASP A 58 -15.26 13.27 16.75
N SER A 59 -16.25 13.54 15.89
CA SER A 59 -16.10 13.55 14.44
C SER A 59 -14.96 14.46 13.95
N ASN A 60 -14.75 15.62 14.59
CA ASN A 60 -13.64 16.52 14.22
C ASN A 60 -12.26 15.95 14.61
N VAL A 61 -12.17 15.28 15.77
CA VAL A 61 -10.93 14.67 16.23
C VAL A 61 -10.54 13.50 15.32
N VAL A 62 -11.52 12.69 14.94
CA VAL A 62 -11.33 11.59 13.98
C VAL A 62 -10.88 12.12 12.61
N ALA A 63 -11.49 13.21 12.10
CA ALA A 63 -11.07 13.86 10.87
C ALA A 63 -9.62 14.34 10.92
N GLN A 64 -9.20 14.95 12.03
CA GLN A 64 -7.81 15.39 12.22
C GLN A 64 -6.83 14.19 12.22
N ARG A 65 -7.18 13.10 12.90
CA ARG A 65 -6.35 11.89 12.88
C ARG A 65 -6.25 11.28 11.47
N LEU A 66 -7.35 11.28 10.71
CA LEU A 66 -7.35 10.84 9.32
C LEU A 66 -6.46 11.74 8.44
N LEU A 67 -6.52 13.05 8.59
CA LEU A 67 -5.62 13.99 7.88
C LEU A 67 -4.15 13.79 8.27
N LYS A 68 -3.86 13.43 9.53
CA LYS A 68 -2.51 13.09 9.97
C LYS A 68 -2.00 11.80 9.29
N ASN A 69 -2.85 10.81 9.08
CA ASN A 69 -2.49 9.61 8.35
C ASN A 69 -2.03 9.93 6.90
N GLN A 70 -2.59 10.96 6.25
CA GLN A 70 -2.15 11.37 4.92
C GLN A 70 -0.71 11.95 4.94
N GLU A 71 -0.32 12.60 6.04
CA GLU A 71 1.08 13.01 6.25
C GLU A 71 1.99 11.80 6.45
N ASP A 72 1.52 10.81 7.20
CA ASP A 72 2.28 9.59 7.48
C ASP A 72 2.52 8.78 6.18
N ILE A 73 1.51 8.68 5.30
CA ILE A 73 1.65 8.06 3.97
C ILE A 73 2.64 8.84 3.10
N GLY A 74 2.53 10.17 3.04
CA GLY A 74 3.47 11.00 2.28
C GLY A 74 4.91 10.89 2.82
N ASN A 75 5.07 10.78 4.14
CA ASN A 75 6.38 10.60 4.77
C ASN A 75 6.99 9.23 4.44
N ALA A 76 6.18 8.18 4.33
CA ALA A 76 6.65 6.83 4.03
C ALA A 76 7.35 6.71 2.67
N ILE A 77 7.02 7.57 1.68
CA ILE A 77 7.66 7.55 0.36
C ILE A 77 8.91 8.44 0.26
N LYS A 78 9.14 9.36 1.21
CA LYS A 78 10.28 10.29 1.17
C LYS A 78 11.66 9.61 1.08
N PRO A 79 11.92 8.47 1.73
CA PRO A 79 13.21 7.77 1.60
C PRO A 79 13.52 7.31 0.18
N PHE A 80 12.50 7.20 -0.68
CA PHE A 80 12.60 6.72 -2.05
C PHE A 80 12.54 7.86 -3.07
N TYR A 81 11.63 8.80 -2.88
CA TYR A 81 11.30 9.85 -3.86
C TYR A 81 11.69 11.26 -3.42
N GLY A 82 12.20 11.41 -2.19
CA GLY A 82 12.61 12.70 -1.63
C GLY A 82 11.47 13.52 -1.02
N GLU A 83 11.86 14.57 -0.30
CA GLU A 83 10.96 15.46 0.44
C GLU A 83 9.89 16.12 -0.45
N PRO A 84 10.22 16.67 -1.66
CA PRO A 84 9.19 17.30 -2.49
C PRO A 84 8.08 16.36 -2.92
N ALA A 85 8.43 15.11 -3.26
CA ALA A 85 7.47 14.10 -3.69
C ALA A 85 6.53 13.68 -2.54
N GLY A 86 7.10 13.43 -1.35
CA GLY A 86 6.30 13.12 -0.16
C GLY A 86 5.34 14.24 0.23
N THR A 87 5.80 15.50 0.17
CA THR A 87 4.98 16.68 0.44
C THR A 87 3.86 16.83 -0.60
N LYS A 88 4.16 16.60 -1.89
CA LYS A 88 3.15 16.64 -2.95
C LYS A 88 2.09 15.57 -2.76
N LEU A 89 2.48 14.33 -2.46
CA LEU A 89 1.54 13.24 -2.17
C LEU A 89 0.66 13.57 -0.97
N THR A 90 1.25 14.06 0.14
CA THR A 90 0.51 14.50 1.32
C THR A 90 -0.60 15.50 0.95
N GLY A 91 -0.29 16.52 0.14
CA GLY A 91 -1.26 17.51 -0.32
C GLY A 91 -2.42 16.87 -1.09
N LEU A 92 -2.10 16.05 -2.08
CA LEU A 92 -3.10 15.36 -2.89
C LEU A 92 -4.00 14.43 -2.06
N LEU A 93 -3.44 13.71 -1.08
CA LEU A 93 -4.20 12.83 -0.20
C LEU A 93 -5.06 13.61 0.80
N LYS A 94 -4.59 14.76 1.31
CA LYS A 94 -5.45 15.64 2.14
C LYS A 94 -6.62 16.18 1.36
N ASP A 95 -6.42 16.62 0.11
CA ASP A 95 -7.49 17.06 -0.78
C ASP A 95 -8.49 15.93 -1.05
N HIS A 96 -7.98 14.69 -1.16
CA HIS A 96 -8.81 13.48 -1.30
C HIS A 96 -9.75 13.31 -0.10
N ILE A 97 -9.25 13.39 1.13
CA ILE A 97 -10.06 13.29 2.34
C ILE A 97 -11.08 14.43 2.42
N LEU A 98 -10.66 15.65 2.13
CA LEU A 98 -11.55 16.82 2.17
C LEU A 98 -12.66 16.72 1.12
N GLY A 99 -12.38 16.13 -0.05
CA GLY A 99 -13.38 15.81 -1.07
C GLY A 99 -14.45 14.84 -0.57
N ALA A 100 -14.04 13.74 0.07
CA ALA A 100 -14.95 12.78 0.68
C ALA A 100 -15.82 13.43 1.79
N VAL A 101 -15.21 14.27 2.63
CA VAL A 101 -15.92 15.04 3.66
C VAL A 101 -16.97 15.96 3.05
N ALA A 102 -16.65 16.64 1.94
CA ALA A 102 -17.58 17.54 1.27
C ALA A 102 -18.81 16.77 0.69
N ILE A 103 -18.57 15.60 0.10
CA ILE A 103 -19.63 14.72 -0.38
C ILE A 103 -20.55 14.31 0.77
N LEU A 104 -19.99 13.83 1.87
CA LEU A 104 -20.74 13.34 3.01
C LEU A 104 -21.56 14.45 3.67
N LYS A 105 -21.01 15.67 3.79
CA LYS A 105 -21.71 16.86 4.28
C LYS A 105 -22.90 17.23 3.40
N ALA A 106 -22.68 17.30 2.09
CA ALA A 106 -23.74 17.63 1.13
C ALA A 106 -24.85 16.57 1.12
N ALA A 107 -24.48 15.29 1.14
CA ALA A 107 -25.44 14.18 1.18
C ALA A 107 -26.29 14.20 2.48
N LYS A 108 -25.67 14.39 3.64
CA LYS A 108 -26.37 14.49 4.92
C LYS A 108 -27.33 15.69 4.98
N ALA A 109 -27.00 16.79 4.31
CA ALA A 109 -27.83 17.97 4.19
C ALA A 109 -28.95 17.86 3.11
N GLY A 110 -29.06 16.73 2.40
CA GLY A 110 -29.99 16.55 1.29
C GLY A 110 -29.66 17.37 0.04
N ASN A 111 -28.46 17.94 -0.04
CA ASN A 111 -28.01 18.74 -1.19
C ASN A 111 -27.41 17.82 -2.26
N SER A 112 -28.27 17.24 -3.12
CA SER A 112 -27.86 16.32 -4.19
C SER A 112 -26.96 16.97 -5.23
N THR A 113 -27.22 18.23 -5.61
CA THR A 113 -26.38 18.98 -6.57
C THR A 113 -24.99 19.24 -6.00
N GLY A 114 -24.91 19.64 -4.74
CA GLY A 114 -23.62 19.82 -4.03
C GLY A 114 -22.85 18.52 -3.92
N ALA A 115 -23.53 17.42 -3.59
CA ALA A 115 -22.90 16.10 -3.51
C ALA A 115 -22.33 15.65 -4.87
N ALA A 116 -23.10 15.81 -5.97
CA ALA A 116 -22.62 15.46 -7.31
C ALA A 116 -21.43 16.33 -7.76
N SER A 117 -21.45 17.63 -7.46
CA SER A 117 -20.33 18.52 -7.76
C SER A 117 -19.08 18.15 -6.98
N ALA A 118 -19.21 17.82 -5.67
CA ALA A 118 -18.09 17.38 -4.84
C ALA A 118 -17.54 16.02 -5.31
N GLU A 119 -18.40 15.09 -5.68
CA GLU A 119 -18.01 13.78 -6.23
C GLU A 119 -17.18 13.92 -7.50
N LYS A 120 -17.59 14.77 -8.45
CA LYS A 120 -16.81 15.03 -9.66
C LYS A 120 -15.39 15.48 -9.33
N LYS A 121 -15.23 16.45 -8.42
CA LYS A 121 -13.93 16.93 -7.98
C LYS A 121 -13.11 15.84 -7.26
N TRP A 122 -13.77 14.96 -6.54
CA TRP A 122 -13.12 13.86 -5.84
C TRP A 122 -12.51 12.84 -6.81
N TYR A 123 -13.21 12.50 -7.90
CA TYR A 123 -12.68 11.69 -8.99
C TYR A 123 -11.55 12.39 -9.76
N GLU A 124 -11.66 13.71 -10.01
CA GLU A 124 -10.58 14.51 -10.60
C GLU A 124 -9.32 14.49 -9.71
N ASN A 125 -9.48 14.55 -8.40
CA ASN A 125 -8.37 14.41 -7.46
C ASN A 125 -7.75 12.99 -7.51
N ALA A 126 -8.55 11.94 -7.61
CA ALA A 126 -8.04 10.58 -7.79
C ALA A 126 -7.20 10.45 -9.06
N ASP A 127 -7.62 11.07 -10.17
CA ASP A 127 -6.85 11.13 -11.40
C ASP A 127 -5.53 11.90 -11.25
N GLN A 128 -5.51 12.95 -10.43
CA GLN A 128 -4.28 13.69 -10.11
C GLN A 128 -3.31 12.83 -9.29
N ILE A 129 -3.82 12.06 -8.31
CA ILE A 129 -3.02 11.10 -7.54
C ILE A 129 -2.42 10.04 -8.47
N ALA A 130 -3.23 9.43 -9.34
CA ALA A 130 -2.77 8.46 -10.33
C ALA A 130 -1.67 9.02 -11.24
N THR A 131 -1.88 10.24 -11.75
CA THR A 131 -0.90 10.92 -12.62
C THR A 131 0.41 11.18 -11.89
N PHE A 132 0.34 11.65 -10.64
CA PHE A 132 1.53 11.87 -9.83
C PHE A 132 2.30 10.57 -9.58
N LEU A 133 1.62 9.52 -9.13
CA LEU A 133 2.24 8.22 -8.86
C LEU A 133 2.87 7.62 -10.12
N ALA A 134 2.16 7.61 -11.25
CA ALA A 134 2.68 7.11 -12.52
C ALA A 134 3.92 7.90 -13.01
N SER A 135 3.97 9.21 -12.76
CA SER A 135 5.14 10.03 -13.09
C SER A 135 6.36 9.73 -12.21
N ALA A 136 6.13 9.28 -10.99
CA ALA A 136 7.20 8.98 -10.02
C ALA A 136 7.79 7.57 -10.21
N ASN A 137 6.99 6.62 -10.69
CA ASN A 137 7.40 5.22 -10.80
C ASN A 137 6.89 4.56 -12.09
N PRO A 138 7.79 4.14 -13.00
CA PRO A 138 7.39 3.49 -14.25
C PRO A 138 6.75 2.10 -14.06
N ASN A 139 6.87 1.50 -12.86
CA ASN A 139 6.22 0.23 -12.54
C ASN A 139 4.74 0.41 -12.11
N TRP A 140 4.23 1.63 -12.10
CA TRP A 140 2.83 1.95 -11.81
C TRP A 140 2.13 2.47 -13.07
N PRO A 141 1.54 1.59 -13.91
CA PRO A 141 0.81 2.01 -15.11
C PRO A 141 -0.37 2.93 -14.75
N ILE A 142 -0.48 4.07 -15.43
CA ILE A 142 -1.47 5.10 -15.09
C ILE A 142 -2.92 4.59 -15.15
N GLN A 143 -3.23 3.67 -16.08
CA GLN A 143 -4.59 3.13 -16.23
C GLN A 143 -4.95 2.19 -15.06
N ASP A 144 -3.99 1.41 -14.58
CA ASP A 144 -4.17 0.52 -13.44
C ASP A 144 -4.39 1.35 -12.17
N LEU A 145 -3.57 2.39 -11.95
CA LEU A 145 -3.74 3.33 -10.84
C LEU A 145 -5.11 4.02 -10.87
N LYS A 146 -5.56 4.51 -12.03
CA LYS A 146 -6.88 5.14 -12.17
C LYS A 146 -7.99 4.16 -11.85
N THR A 147 -7.93 2.96 -12.43
CA THR A 147 -8.93 1.90 -12.16
C THR A 147 -8.99 1.55 -10.69
N MET A 148 -7.83 1.39 -10.06
CA MET A 148 -7.70 1.06 -8.64
C MET A 148 -8.28 2.15 -7.74
N LEU A 149 -7.91 3.42 -7.98
CA LEU A 149 -8.41 4.56 -7.22
C LEU A 149 -9.90 4.78 -7.43
N HIS A 150 -10.41 4.74 -8.66
CA HIS A 150 -11.84 4.88 -8.94
C HIS A 150 -12.67 3.78 -8.27
N ASN A 151 -12.18 2.52 -8.26
CA ASN A 151 -12.83 1.44 -7.52
C ASN A 151 -12.84 1.71 -6.01
N HIS A 152 -11.75 2.23 -5.46
CA HIS A 152 -11.69 2.65 -4.05
C HIS A 152 -12.76 3.70 -3.72
N LEU A 153 -12.89 4.73 -4.55
CA LEU A 153 -13.90 5.77 -4.39
C LEU A 153 -15.32 5.19 -4.43
N ALA A 154 -15.60 4.34 -5.40
CA ALA A 154 -16.92 3.72 -5.55
C ALA A 154 -17.30 2.86 -4.32
N LEU A 155 -16.36 2.10 -3.79
CA LEU A 155 -16.56 1.28 -2.58
C LEU A 155 -16.78 2.16 -1.35
N THR A 156 -15.98 3.20 -1.15
CA THR A 156 -16.10 4.14 -0.02
C THR A 156 -17.43 4.91 -0.10
N LYS A 157 -17.84 5.33 -1.30
CA LYS A 157 -19.17 5.92 -1.50
C LYS A 157 -20.30 4.95 -1.13
N SER A 158 -20.16 3.67 -1.50
CA SER A 158 -21.16 2.64 -1.16
C SER A 158 -21.29 2.47 0.36
N GLU A 159 -20.18 2.47 1.09
CA GLU A 159 -20.16 2.43 2.57
C GLU A 159 -20.88 3.66 3.16
N ALA A 160 -20.51 4.86 2.70
CA ALA A 160 -21.09 6.10 3.18
C ALA A 160 -22.60 6.18 2.94
N VAL A 161 -23.08 5.78 1.75
CA VAL A 161 -24.51 5.71 1.41
C VAL A 161 -25.24 4.70 2.28
N ALA A 162 -24.68 3.50 2.44
CA ALA A 162 -25.27 2.46 3.28
C ALA A 162 -25.40 2.96 4.75
N ARG A 163 -24.39 3.65 5.26
CA ARG A 163 -24.42 4.23 6.60
C ARG A 163 -25.46 5.34 6.74
N LEU A 164 -25.54 6.27 5.76
CA LEU A 164 -26.51 7.36 5.74
C LEU A 164 -27.97 6.88 5.69
N THR A 165 -28.21 5.76 5.01
CA THR A 165 -29.56 5.18 4.86
C THR A 165 -29.93 4.17 5.95
N GLY A 166 -29.07 3.94 6.93
CA GLY A 166 -29.28 2.96 8.01
C GLY A 166 -29.16 1.50 7.55
N ASN A 167 -28.63 1.23 6.36
CA ASN A 167 -28.33 -0.12 5.89
C ASN A 167 -27.00 -0.62 6.48
N TYR A 168 -27.00 -0.97 7.76
CA TYR A 168 -25.77 -1.38 8.48
C TYR A 168 -25.17 -2.69 7.96
N THR A 169 -25.98 -3.60 7.44
CA THR A 169 -25.47 -4.82 6.77
C THR A 169 -24.71 -4.48 5.49
N GLY A 170 -25.24 -3.58 4.67
CA GLY A 170 -24.58 -3.08 3.46
C GLY A 170 -23.31 -2.29 3.78
N ASP A 171 -23.32 -1.51 4.86
CA ASP A 171 -22.19 -0.77 5.39
C ASP A 171 -21.01 -1.71 5.71
N ILE A 172 -21.24 -2.76 6.51
CA ILE A 172 -20.21 -3.76 6.85
C ILE A 172 -19.71 -4.49 5.60
N ALA A 173 -20.62 -4.92 4.73
CA ALA A 173 -20.24 -5.62 3.48
C ALA A 173 -19.41 -4.74 2.53
N ALA A 174 -19.66 -3.42 2.50
CA ALA A 174 -18.84 -2.46 1.75
C ALA A 174 -17.45 -2.32 2.38
N PHE A 175 -17.36 -2.19 3.70
CA PHE A 175 -16.09 -2.09 4.41
C PHE A 175 -15.20 -3.31 4.20
N ASP A 176 -15.75 -4.53 4.23
CA ASP A 176 -15.00 -5.76 3.94
C ASP A 176 -14.37 -5.74 2.54
N LYS A 177 -15.06 -5.14 1.55
CA LYS A 177 -14.52 -4.97 0.20
C LYS A 177 -13.43 -3.89 0.16
N ILE A 178 -13.65 -2.76 0.84
CA ILE A 178 -12.67 -1.68 0.97
C ILE A 178 -11.39 -2.22 1.60
N HIS A 179 -11.50 -2.99 2.68
CA HIS A 179 -10.34 -3.54 3.37
C HIS A 179 -9.48 -4.40 2.44
N ARG A 180 -10.10 -5.36 1.72
CA ARG A 180 -9.36 -6.19 0.76
C ARG A 180 -8.72 -5.37 -0.35
N GLN A 181 -9.45 -4.39 -0.88
CA GLN A 181 -8.98 -3.53 -1.96
C GLN A 181 -7.82 -2.63 -1.50
N ALA A 182 -7.88 -2.09 -0.28
CA ALA A 182 -6.81 -1.27 0.28
C ALA A 182 -5.52 -2.08 0.51
N MET A 183 -5.63 -3.35 0.92
CA MET A 183 -4.46 -4.22 1.04
C MET A 183 -3.81 -4.50 -0.32
N MET A 184 -4.61 -4.77 -1.37
CA MET A 184 -4.07 -4.91 -2.74
C MET A 184 -3.39 -3.63 -3.22
N MET A 185 -3.99 -2.45 -3.00
CA MET A 185 -3.38 -1.17 -3.31
C MET A 185 -2.03 -0.99 -2.62
N SER A 186 -1.97 -1.29 -1.33
CA SER A 186 -0.74 -1.20 -0.55
C SER A 186 0.35 -2.10 -1.11
N ASP A 187 0.01 -3.34 -1.46
CA ASP A 187 0.96 -4.31 -2.00
C ASP A 187 1.49 -3.88 -3.38
N GLU A 188 0.61 -3.42 -4.28
CA GLU A 188 1.03 -2.92 -5.60
C GLU A 188 1.95 -1.69 -5.50
N LEU A 189 1.68 -0.79 -4.54
CA LEU A 189 2.55 0.36 -4.30
C LEU A 189 3.90 -0.07 -3.74
N ALA A 190 3.93 -1.00 -2.78
CA ALA A 190 5.16 -1.55 -2.24
C ALA A 190 5.99 -2.26 -3.31
N ASP A 191 5.38 -3.11 -4.12
CA ASP A 191 6.03 -3.85 -5.20
C ASP A 191 6.66 -2.91 -6.23
N GLY A 192 5.99 -1.85 -6.61
CA GLY A 192 6.52 -0.85 -7.51
C GLY A 192 7.77 -0.16 -6.95
N ILE A 193 7.75 0.20 -5.65
CA ILE A 193 8.92 0.79 -4.96
C ILE A 193 10.09 -0.20 -4.96
N ILE A 194 9.84 -1.44 -4.58
CA ILE A 194 10.87 -2.48 -4.52
C ILE A 194 11.50 -2.71 -5.90
N LYS A 195 10.69 -2.76 -6.96
CA LYS A 195 11.16 -2.91 -8.34
C LYS A 195 11.98 -1.71 -8.83
N GLN A 196 11.63 -0.49 -8.41
CA GLN A 196 12.35 0.72 -8.83
C GLN A 196 13.66 0.92 -8.08
N PHE A 197 13.75 0.48 -6.83
CA PHE A 197 14.90 0.69 -5.96
C PHE A 197 15.50 -0.63 -5.42
N PRO A 198 15.86 -1.61 -6.27
CA PRO A 198 16.29 -2.94 -5.82
C PRO A 198 17.50 -2.89 -4.89
N ASP A 199 18.42 -1.93 -5.10
CA ASP A 199 19.62 -1.79 -4.28
C ASP A 199 19.31 -1.41 -2.82
N LYS A 200 18.19 -0.73 -2.58
CA LYS A 200 17.75 -0.38 -1.22
C LYS A 200 17.22 -1.59 -0.44
N PHE A 201 16.94 -2.69 -1.12
CA PHE A 201 16.36 -3.91 -0.55
C PHE A 201 17.29 -5.12 -0.64
N SER A 202 18.44 -4.99 -1.30
CA SER A 202 19.47 -6.02 -1.35
C SER A 202 20.16 -6.11 0.02
N THR A 203 20.29 -7.31 0.57
CA THR A 203 21.22 -7.52 1.68
C THR A 203 22.64 -7.34 1.12
N SER A 204 23.40 -6.38 1.62
CA SER A 204 24.84 -6.36 1.40
C SER A 204 25.39 -7.68 1.93
N SER A 205 25.70 -8.62 1.04
CA SER A 205 26.51 -9.79 1.40
C SER A 205 27.86 -9.25 1.82
N GLY A 206 28.01 -9.02 3.12
CA GLY A 206 29.29 -8.67 3.70
C GLY A 206 30.28 -9.78 3.30
N THR A 207 31.17 -9.48 2.36
CA THR A 207 32.32 -10.30 2.07
C THR A 207 33.10 -10.41 3.38
N ILE A 208 32.95 -11.53 4.10
CA ILE A 208 33.86 -11.87 5.19
C ILE A 208 35.19 -12.15 4.49
N SER A 209 36.03 -11.13 4.44
CA SER A 209 37.43 -11.29 4.05
C SER A 209 38.09 -12.13 5.15
N SER A 210 38.16 -13.43 4.92
CA SER A 210 38.97 -14.31 5.74
C SER A 210 40.44 -13.98 5.46
N SER A 211 41.00 -13.08 6.30
CA SER A 211 42.43 -12.88 6.38
C SER A 211 43.03 -14.14 7.01
N ASN A 212 43.49 -15.08 6.19
CA ASN A 212 44.36 -16.14 6.58
C ASN A 212 45.70 -15.51 7.05
N GLY A 213 45.82 -15.25 8.34
CA GLY A 213 47.08 -14.94 8.99
C GLY A 213 47.92 -16.23 9.10
N THR A 214 48.79 -16.47 8.14
CA THR A 214 49.84 -17.46 8.24
C THR A 214 50.82 -17.02 9.33
N HIS A 215 50.71 -17.61 10.53
CA HIS A 215 51.73 -17.52 11.58
C HIS A 215 52.94 -18.40 11.15
N SER A 216 53.98 -17.74 10.66
CA SER A 216 55.29 -18.35 10.48
C SER A 216 55.96 -18.49 11.88
N MET A 217 56.03 -19.70 12.35
CA MET A 217 56.88 -20.02 13.51
C MET A 217 58.34 -20.06 13.08
N SER A 218 59.14 -19.06 13.48
CA SER A 218 60.61 -19.08 13.38
C SER A 218 61.16 -19.83 14.59
N THR A 219 61.66 -21.05 14.38
CA THR A 219 62.48 -21.76 15.35
C THR A 219 63.89 -21.21 15.31
N LYS A 220 64.35 -20.61 16.41
CA LYS A 220 65.75 -20.28 16.65
C LYS A 220 66.37 -21.42 17.45
N ALA A 221 67.29 -22.17 16.82
CA ALA A 221 68.23 -23.03 17.48
C ALA A 221 69.43 -22.18 17.85
N GLY A 222 70.01 -22.45 19.06
CA GLY A 222 71.22 -21.88 19.61
C GLY A 222 71.32 -22.15 21.08
#